data_996de82d2506772ba142b216493b0417
#
_entry.id   996de82d2506772ba142b216493b0417
#
_cell.length_a   1.000
_cell.length_b   1.000
_cell.length_c   1.000
_cell.angle_alpha   90.00
_cell.angle_beta   90.00
_cell.angle_gamma   90.00
#
_symmetry.space_group_name_H-M   'P 1'
#
loop_
_entity.id
_entity.type
_entity.pdbx_description
1 polymer ?
#
loop_
_entity_poly.entity_id
_entity_poly.type
_entity_poly.pdbx_seq_one_letter_code
_entity_poly.pdbx_strand_id
1 'polypeptide(L)'
;MNFITPVELPAHLPCLRHTDHLLLLGSCFAANMGARFTEAKFSCDVNPYGVLYNPLSISAALREIVFGKVYGKEDLFFFRDRWHSPMHHGDFSSPLADETLKRINGRIAGAHEQIFRSACLLLTFGTSWVYEQKNTGRIVGNCHKLPEKEFTRRRLTVDEIVSDYVSLLSGLLARNSGLKVIFTVSPIRHVREGMHANQLSKSVLLLAVDRLQTAFPENVFYFPAYELVLDELRDYRFYAEDMVHPSEMAAQYVWERFSSVCFPAETLRIIEESENIRRALAHKPFHPDSEEYKRFLGQIVLKIDRLNGKYPYLDFQKERELCHIRLKI
;
A
#
# COMPACT_ATOMS: atom_id res chain seq x y z
N MET A 1 19.74 21.82 -21.89
CA MET A 1 20.49 21.54 -20.67
C MET A 1 19.52 20.80 -19.75
N ASN A 2 19.88 19.62 -19.26
CA ASN A 2 18.98 18.83 -18.40
C ASN A 2 19.34 19.14 -16.95
N PHE A 3 18.38 19.61 -16.14
CA PHE A 3 18.61 20.03 -14.75
C PHE A 3 18.32 18.93 -13.71
N ILE A 4 17.93 17.74 -14.18
CA ILE A 4 17.66 16.58 -13.34
C ILE A 4 18.47 15.38 -13.83
N THR A 5 18.78 14.47 -12.92
CA THR A 5 19.33 13.15 -13.24
C THR A 5 18.16 12.16 -13.24
N PRO A 6 17.62 11.75 -14.41
CA PRO A 6 16.48 10.85 -14.44
C PRO A 6 16.87 9.48 -13.88
N VAL A 7 16.00 8.90 -13.10
CA VAL A 7 16.11 7.50 -12.66
C VAL A 7 15.57 6.61 -13.78
N GLU A 8 16.39 5.65 -14.21
CA GLU A 8 15.98 4.67 -15.19
C GLU A 8 14.93 3.73 -14.56
N LEU A 9 13.78 3.61 -15.22
CA LEU A 9 12.74 2.68 -14.80
C LEU A 9 12.95 1.31 -15.45
N PRO A 10 12.69 0.20 -14.72
CA PRO A 10 12.80 -1.13 -15.28
C PRO A 10 11.89 -1.31 -16.50
N ALA A 11 12.45 -1.82 -17.59
CA ALA A 11 11.73 -1.98 -18.88
C ALA A 11 10.63 -3.04 -18.85
N HIS A 12 10.65 -3.97 -17.87
CA HIS A 12 9.81 -5.17 -17.86
C HIS A 12 9.02 -5.34 -16.58
N LEU A 13 8.49 -4.23 -16.02
CA LEU A 13 7.54 -4.32 -14.91
C LEU A 13 6.22 -4.97 -15.36
N PRO A 14 5.51 -5.65 -14.44
CA PRO A 14 4.22 -6.26 -14.76
C PRO A 14 3.22 -5.23 -15.28
N CYS A 15 2.51 -5.60 -16.34
CA CYS A 15 1.42 -4.80 -16.88
C CYS A 15 0.17 -5.03 -16.01
N LEU A 16 -0.31 -3.98 -15.34
CA LEU A 16 -1.47 -4.02 -14.45
C LEU A 16 -2.70 -3.42 -15.12
N ARG A 17 -3.82 -4.13 -15.06
CA ARG A 17 -5.13 -3.74 -15.64
C ARG A 17 -6.17 -3.60 -14.54
N HIS A 18 -7.26 -2.92 -14.83
CA HIS A 18 -8.39 -2.80 -13.89
C HIS A 18 -9.10 -4.12 -13.58
N THR A 19 -8.92 -5.13 -14.44
CA THR A 19 -9.43 -6.50 -14.21
C THR A 19 -8.59 -7.28 -13.21
N ASP A 20 -7.40 -6.80 -12.89
CA ASP A 20 -6.48 -7.45 -11.97
C ASP A 20 -6.84 -7.09 -10.53
N HIS A 21 -6.77 -8.08 -9.65
CA HIS A 21 -6.86 -7.84 -8.22
C HIS A 21 -5.46 -7.64 -7.65
N LEU A 22 -5.28 -6.57 -6.87
CA LEU A 22 -4.00 -6.17 -6.30
C LEU A 22 -4.06 -6.26 -4.77
N LEU A 23 -2.98 -6.75 -4.15
CA LEU A 23 -2.81 -6.70 -2.70
C LEU A 23 -1.57 -5.87 -2.36
N LEU A 24 -1.77 -4.81 -1.59
CA LEU A 24 -0.71 -3.91 -1.16
C LEU A 24 -0.43 -4.08 0.33
N LEU A 25 0.84 -4.30 0.70
CA LEU A 25 1.26 -4.31 2.10
C LEU A 25 2.55 -3.48 2.27
N GLY A 26 2.62 -2.77 3.37
CA GLY A 26 3.84 -2.07 3.74
C GLY A 26 3.64 -0.79 4.54
N SER A 27 4.58 0.13 4.35
CA SER A 27 4.67 1.40 5.07
C SER A 27 3.54 2.40 4.69
N CYS A 28 3.57 3.58 5.30
CA CYS A 28 2.69 4.69 4.93
C CYS A 28 2.74 5.01 3.42
N PHE A 29 3.88 4.77 2.76
CA PHE A 29 3.99 4.93 1.32
C PHE A 29 3.10 3.91 0.57
N ALA A 30 3.03 2.65 1.04
CA ALA A 30 2.10 1.67 0.47
C ALA A 30 0.63 2.11 0.64
N ALA A 31 0.30 2.72 1.78
CA ALA A 31 -1.05 3.27 2.01
C ALA A 31 -1.36 4.43 1.04
N ASN A 32 -0.40 5.32 0.79
CA ASN A 32 -0.54 6.42 -0.16
C ASN A 32 -0.74 5.92 -1.60
N MET A 33 0.09 4.99 -2.05
CA MET A 33 -0.07 4.34 -3.36
C MET A 33 -1.40 3.60 -3.46
N GLY A 34 -1.80 2.89 -2.41
CA GLY A 34 -3.08 2.18 -2.34
C GLY A 34 -4.29 3.10 -2.46
N ALA A 35 -4.25 4.29 -1.85
CA ALA A 35 -5.28 5.30 -2.02
C ALA A 35 -5.41 5.73 -3.49
N ARG A 36 -4.28 5.94 -4.20
CA ARG A 36 -4.26 6.28 -5.63
C ARG A 36 -4.80 5.16 -6.50
N PHE A 37 -4.47 3.90 -6.22
CA PHE A 37 -5.07 2.76 -6.90
C PHE A 37 -6.59 2.71 -6.71
N THR A 38 -7.08 2.95 -5.50
CA THR A 38 -8.51 3.00 -5.20
C THR A 38 -9.22 4.16 -5.91
N GLU A 39 -8.62 5.35 -5.91
CA GLU A 39 -9.13 6.51 -6.64
C GLU A 39 -9.13 6.28 -8.15
N ALA A 40 -8.12 5.58 -8.67
CA ALA A 40 -8.02 5.16 -10.06
C ALA A 40 -8.91 3.95 -10.42
N LYS A 41 -9.77 3.50 -9.49
CA LYS A 41 -10.76 2.43 -9.68
C LYS A 41 -10.20 1.03 -9.89
N PHE A 42 -8.99 0.74 -9.40
CA PHE A 42 -8.49 -0.63 -9.36
C PHE A 42 -9.17 -1.44 -8.24
N SER A 43 -9.34 -2.74 -8.49
CA SER A 43 -9.67 -3.71 -7.46
C SER A 43 -8.43 -3.98 -6.60
N CYS A 44 -8.36 -3.37 -5.41
CA CYS A 44 -7.20 -3.52 -4.54
C CYS A 44 -7.57 -3.68 -3.07
N ASP A 45 -6.84 -4.53 -2.37
CA ASP A 45 -6.83 -4.61 -0.92
C ASP A 45 -5.55 -3.95 -0.38
N VAL A 46 -5.69 -3.03 0.55
CA VAL A 46 -4.58 -2.21 1.04
C VAL A 46 -4.40 -2.41 2.54
N ASN A 47 -3.20 -2.84 2.92
CA ASN A 47 -2.76 -2.97 4.31
C ASN A 47 -3.78 -3.67 5.21
N PRO A 48 -4.13 -4.94 4.97
CA PRO A 48 -5.12 -5.67 5.78
C PRO A 48 -4.76 -5.78 7.27
N TYR A 49 -3.50 -5.58 7.65
CA TYR A 49 -3.00 -5.47 9.03
C TYR A 49 -2.80 -4.03 9.52
N GLY A 50 -3.13 -3.04 8.66
CA GLY A 50 -2.68 -1.68 8.79
C GLY A 50 -1.21 -1.56 8.35
N VAL A 51 -0.61 -0.41 8.65
CA VAL A 51 0.76 -0.10 8.19
C VAL A 51 1.78 -1.00 8.89
N LEU A 52 2.62 -1.67 8.08
CA LEU A 52 3.74 -2.49 8.51
C LEU A 52 5.03 -1.95 7.87
N TYR A 53 6.11 -1.85 8.64
CA TYR A 53 7.31 -1.16 8.18
C TYR A 53 8.47 -2.08 7.79
N ASN A 54 8.57 -3.24 8.43
CA ASN A 54 9.72 -4.13 8.24
C ASN A 54 9.35 -5.40 7.46
N PRO A 55 10.30 -5.99 6.72
CA PRO A 55 10.07 -7.18 5.91
C PRO A 55 9.45 -8.35 6.66
N LEU A 56 9.92 -8.66 7.87
CA LEU A 56 9.46 -9.86 8.58
C LEU A 56 8.03 -9.70 9.14
N SER A 57 7.61 -8.49 9.54
CA SER A 57 6.20 -8.26 9.89
C SER A 57 5.28 -8.36 8.68
N ILE A 58 5.72 -7.89 7.50
CA ILE A 58 4.95 -8.03 6.24
C ILE A 58 4.86 -9.51 5.84
N SER A 59 5.96 -10.25 5.92
CA SER A 59 6.00 -11.69 5.63
C SER A 59 5.10 -12.48 6.60
N ALA A 60 5.14 -12.19 7.89
CA ALA A 60 4.27 -12.82 8.88
C ALA A 60 2.79 -12.57 8.58
N ALA A 61 2.41 -11.33 8.26
CA ALA A 61 1.05 -10.97 7.85
C ALA A 61 0.62 -11.73 6.59
N LEU A 62 1.49 -11.82 5.57
CA LEU A 62 1.21 -12.60 4.36
C LEU A 62 1.01 -14.09 4.67
N ARG A 63 1.84 -14.69 5.53
CA ARG A 63 1.67 -16.09 5.96
C ARG A 63 0.33 -16.29 6.67
N GLU A 64 -0.03 -15.41 7.59
CA GLU A 64 -1.30 -15.48 8.31
C GLU A 64 -2.51 -15.33 7.37
N ILE A 65 -2.43 -14.44 6.36
CA ILE A 65 -3.44 -14.32 5.31
C ILE A 65 -3.53 -15.63 4.50
N VAL A 66 -2.39 -16.16 4.05
CA VAL A 66 -2.33 -17.42 3.26
C VAL A 66 -2.95 -18.60 4.00
N PHE A 67 -2.76 -18.67 5.33
CA PHE A 67 -3.32 -19.73 6.17
C PHE A 67 -4.74 -19.45 6.68
N GLY A 68 -5.27 -18.25 6.45
CA GLY A 68 -6.58 -17.85 6.96
C GLY A 68 -6.63 -17.84 8.49
N LYS A 69 -5.58 -17.29 9.15
CA LYS A 69 -5.48 -17.25 10.61
C LYS A 69 -6.69 -16.58 11.22
N VAL A 70 -7.26 -17.22 12.24
CA VAL A 70 -8.29 -16.65 13.10
C VAL A 70 -7.65 -16.29 14.44
N TYR A 71 -7.73 -15.04 14.83
CA TYR A 71 -7.24 -14.51 16.10
C TYR A 71 -8.23 -14.81 17.22
N GLY A 72 -7.73 -15.25 18.37
CA GLY A 72 -8.44 -15.40 19.64
C GLY A 72 -8.05 -14.30 20.62
N LYS A 73 -8.73 -14.30 21.78
CA LYS A 73 -8.44 -13.31 22.85
C LYS A 73 -7.03 -13.47 23.42
N GLU A 74 -6.46 -14.65 23.37
CA GLU A 74 -5.09 -14.99 23.76
C GLU A 74 -4.02 -14.38 22.86
N ASP A 75 -4.37 -13.99 21.63
CA ASP A 75 -3.50 -13.26 20.70
C ASP A 75 -3.46 -11.75 20.98
N LEU A 76 -4.33 -11.26 21.89
CA LEU A 76 -4.46 -9.85 22.24
C LEU A 76 -3.84 -9.56 23.61
N PHE A 77 -3.51 -8.29 23.82
CA PHE A 77 -3.15 -7.75 25.13
C PHE A 77 -3.91 -6.46 25.43
N PHE A 78 -4.15 -6.20 26.71
CA PHE A 78 -4.84 -4.98 27.16
C PHE A 78 -3.82 -3.94 27.64
N PHE A 79 -3.90 -2.72 27.06
CA PHE A 79 -3.03 -1.61 27.44
C PHE A 79 -3.71 -0.29 27.12
N ARG A 80 -3.59 0.69 28.01
CA ARG A 80 -4.21 2.04 27.88
C ARG A 80 -5.68 1.96 27.45
N ASP A 81 -6.45 1.20 28.21
CA ASP A 81 -7.91 1.04 28.06
C ASP A 81 -8.38 0.48 26.71
N ARG A 82 -7.49 -0.22 25.99
CA ARG A 82 -7.80 -0.87 24.72
C ARG A 82 -7.16 -2.25 24.61
N TRP A 83 -7.81 -3.11 23.86
CA TRP A 83 -7.26 -4.37 23.40
C TRP A 83 -6.48 -4.17 22.11
N HIS A 84 -5.29 -4.74 22.03
CA HIS A 84 -4.35 -4.60 20.94
C HIS A 84 -3.87 -5.97 20.46
N SER A 85 -3.53 -6.06 19.17
CA SER A 85 -2.76 -7.17 18.63
C SER A 85 -1.32 -6.70 18.35
N PRO A 86 -0.29 -7.47 18.69
CA PRO A 86 1.09 -7.09 18.40
C PRO A 86 1.41 -7.01 16.90
N MET A 87 0.55 -7.55 16.04
CA MET A 87 0.74 -7.56 14.58
C MET A 87 -0.01 -6.43 13.86
N HIS A 88 -1.10 -5.89 14.45
CA HIS A 88 -2.00 -4.97 13.74
C HIS A 88 -1.76 -3.51 14.14
N HIS A 89 -2.10 -2.60 13.23
CA HIS A 89 -2.11 -1.17 13.52
C HIS A 89 -3.12 -0.80 14.61
N GLY A 90 -2.89 0.34 15.29
CA GLY A 90 -3.77 0.83 16.37
C GLY A 90 -5.23 1.06 15.97
N ASP A 91 -5.52 1.21 14.68
CA ASP A 91 -6.89 1.38 14.15
C ASP A 91 -7.78 0.15 14.38
N PHE A 92 -7.18 -1.00 14.58
CA PHE A 92 -7.90 -2.24 14.93
C PHE A 92 -8.26 -2.30 16.41
N SER A 93 -7.63 -1.48 17.25
CA SER A 93 -7.78 -1.52 18.70
C SER A 93 -9.11 -0.93 19.16
N SER A 94 -9.76 -1.60 20.12
CA SER A 94 -11.03 -1.18 20.73
C SER A 94 -10.98 -1.39 22.26
N PRO A 95 -11.80 -0.67 23.03
CA PRO A 95 -12.02 -1.00 24.44
C PRO A 95 -12.58 -2.41 24.67
N LEU A 96 -13.24 -3.01 23.66
CA LEU A 96 -13.82 -4.34 23.72
C LEU A 96 -12.99 -5.33 22.89
N ALA A 97 -12.61 -6.45 23.51
CA ALA A 97 -11.83 -7.51 22.83
C ALA A 97 -12.55 -8.04 21.59
N ASP A 98 -13.85 -8.30 21.71
CA ASP A 98 -14.67 -8.89 20.65
C ASP A 98 -14.73 -7.95 19.41
N GLU A 99 -14.79 -6.65 19.60
CA GLU A 99 -14.73 -5.69 18.49
C GLU A 99 -13.37 -5.70 17.80
N THR A 100 -12.28 -5.77 18.59
CA THR A 100 -10.92 -5.89 18.05
C THR A 100 -10.80 -7.17 17.22
N LEU A 101 -11.25 -8.30 17.76
CA LEU A 101 -11.24 -9.59 17.06
C LEU A 101 -12.10 -9.57 15.79
N LYS A 102 -13.30 -8.99 15.86
CA LYS A 102 -14.19 -8.85 14.69
C LYS A 102 -13.53 -8.07 13.56
N ARG A 103 -12.86 -6.95 13.87
CA ARG A 103 -12.14 -6.14 12.88
C ARG A 103 -10.97 -6.90 12.27
N ILE A 104 -10.13 -7.51 13.11
CA ILE A 104 -8.96 -8.28 12.69
C ILE A 104 -9.37 -9.46 11.81
N ASN A 105 -10.25 -10.33 12.34
CA ASN A 105 -10.64 -11.55 11.65
C ASN A 105 -11.41 -11.26 10.36
N GLY A 106 -12.25 -10.23 10.34
CA GLY A 106 -12.95 -9.81 9.13
C GLY A 106 -11.99 -9.35 8.02
N ARG A 107 -10.93 -8.60 8.38
CA ARG A 107 -9.93 -8.15 7.41
C ARG A 107 -9.06 -9.30 6.89
N ILE A 108 -8.64 -10.22 7.78
CA ILE A 108 -7.85 -11.39 7.37
C ILE A 108 -8.68 -12.31 6.47
N ALA A 109 -9.94 -12.58 6.81
CA ALA A 109 -10.82 -13.42 6.01
C ALA A 109 -11.00 -12.84 4.58
N GLY A 110 -11.28 -11.54 4.47
CA GLY A 110 -11.39 -10.88 3.16
C GLY A 110 -10.10 -10.95 2.34
N ALA A 111 -8.94 -10.72 2.96
CA ALA A 111 -7.65 -10.83 2.29
C ALA A 111 -7.32 -12.29 1.89
N HIS A 112 -7.68 -13.26 2.74
CA HIS A 112 -7.50 -14.69 2.47
C HIS A 112 -8.28 -15.15 1.22
N GLU A 113 -9.53 -14.71 1.07
CA GLU A 113 -10.35 -15.03 -0.10
C GLU A 113 -9.74 -14.52 -1.41
N GLN A 114 -9.00 -13.41 -1.35
CA GLN A 114 -8.50 -12.72 -2.53
C GLN A 114 -7.04 -13.07 -2.88
N ILE A 115 -6.21 -13.46 -1.91
CA ILE A 115 -4.76 -13.58 -2.13
C ILE A 115 -4.39 -14.53 -3.27
N PHE A 116 -5.10 -15.64 -3.42
CA PHE A 116 -4.81 -16.63 -4.47
C PHE A 116 -5.36 -16.22 -5.85
N ARG A 117 -6.19 -15.19 -5.91
CA ARG A 117 -6.71 -14.59 -7.15
C ARG A 117 -5.96 -13.29 -7.49
N SER A 118 -5.09 -12.83 -6.60
CA SER A 118 -4.31 -11.61 -6.85
C SER A 118 -3.36 -11.81 -8.02
N ALA A 119 -3.40 -10.87 -8.95
CA ALA A 119 -2.48 -10.83 -10.08
C ALA A 119 -1.11 -10.27 -9.65
N CYS A 120 -1.13 -9.34 -8.68
CA CYS A 120 0.09 -8.70 -8.19
C CYS A 120 0.03 -8.39 -6.70
N LEU A 121 1.17 -8.65 -6.03
CA LEU A 121 1.48 -8.12 -4.69
C LEU A 121 2.39 -6.90 -4.84
N LEU A 122 2.04 -5.79 -4.20
CA LEU A 122 2.91 -4.60 -4.10
C LEU A 122 3.40 -4.49 -2.66
N LEU A 123 4.67 -4.75 -2.44
CA LEU A 123 5.27 -4.83 -1.10
C LEU A 123 6.25 -3.67 -0.89
N THR A 124 5.93 -2.79 0.07
CA THR A 124 6.76 -1.61 0.37
C THR A 124 7.52 -1.78 1.68
N PHE A 125 8.82 -2.00 1.59
CA PHE A 125 9.70 -2.07 2.75
C PHE A 125 10.06 -0.67 3.26
N GLY A 126 9.76 -0.40 4.53
CA GLY A 126 10.06 0.88 5.17
C GLY A 126 11.44 0.91 5.83
N THR A 127 11.72 -0.08 6.66
CA THR A 127 12.94 -0.18 7.45
C THR A 127 13.34 -1.63 7.68
N SER A 128 14.65 -1.89 7.83
CA SER A 128 15.15 -3.19 8.28
C SER A 128 15.23 -3.32 9.81
N TRP A 129 14.85 -2.27 10.56
CA TRP A 129 14.77 -2.35 12.02
C TRP A 129 13.50 -3.08 12.46
N VAL A 130 13.66 -4.01 13.41
CA VAL A 130 12.57 -4.79 14.01
C VAL A 130 12.55 -4.62 15.51
N TYR A 131 11.37 -4.80 16.08
CA TYR A 131 11.14 -4.94 17.51
C TYR A 131 10.77 -6.38 17.79
N GLU A 132 11.59 -7.04 18.60
CA GLU A 132 11.41 -8.42 19.03
C GLU A 132 10.99 -8.43 20.49
N GLN A 133 9.83 -9.00 20.78
CA GLN A 133 9.30 -9.09 22.12
C GLN A 133 10.12 -10.04 22.97
N LYS A 134 10.69 -9.58 24.09
CA LYS A 134 11.67 -10.35 24.90
C LYS A 134 11.10 -11.64 25.48
N ASN A 135 9.83 -11.64 25.85
CA ASN A 135 9.17 -12.79 26.45
C ASN A 135 8.79 -13.89 25.45
N THR A 136 8.59 -13.56 24.19
CA THR A 136 8.14 -14.51 23.16
C THR A 136 9.17 -14.74 22.05
N GLY A 137 10.17 -13.88 21.91
CA GLY A 137 11.09 -13.85 20.77
C GLY A 137 10.44 -13.48 19.43
N ARG A 138 9.18 -13.03 19.45
CA ARG A 138 8.44 -12.72 18.23
C ARG A 138 8.67 -11.27 17.78
N ILE A 139 8.87 -11.10 16.49
CA ILE A 139 8.88 -9.78 15.86
C ILE A 139 7.43 -9.27 15.80
N VAL A 140 7.23 -8.02 16.23
CA VAL A 140 5.92 -7.38 16.24
C VAL A 140 5.77 -6.40 15.08
N GLY A 141 4.55 -6.28 14.58
CA GLY A 141 4.18 -5.27 13.60
C GLY A 141 3.98 -3.89 14.23
N ASN A 142 3.52 -3.86 15.49
CA ASN A 142 3.29 -2.63 16.23
C ASN A 142 3.56 -2.81 17.73
N CYS A 143 4.34 -1.91 18.31
CA CYS A 143 4.64 -1.90 19.76
C CYS A 143 3.53 -1.26 20.62
N HIS A 144 2.53 -0.59 20.03
CA HIS A 144 1.43 0.10 20.73
C HIS A 144 1.88 1.01 21.88
N LYS A 145 3.08 1.60 21.77
CA LYS A 145 3.71 2.44 22.81
C LYS A 145 3.95 1.70 24.15
N LEU A 146 4.04 0.37 24.13
CA LEU A 146 4.56 -0.40 25.26
C LEU A 146 5.98 0.07 25.60
N PRO A 147 6.41 -0.08 26.88
CA PRO A 147 7.75 0.32 27.31
C PRO A 147 8.84 -0.34 26.46
N GLU A 148 9.88 0.41 26.10
CA GLU A 148 10.99 -0.09 25.27
C GLU A 148 11.70 -1.30 25.90
N LYS A 149 11.72 -1.40 27.21
CA LYS A 149 12.31 -2.53 27.96
C LYS A 149 11.68 -3.89 27.63
N GLU A 150 10.46 -3.91 27.10
CA GLU A 150 9.75 -5.12 26.69
C GLU A 150 10.29 -5.70 25.37
N PHE A 151 11.09 -4.92 24.65
CA PHE A 151 11.58 -5.28 23.32
C PHE A 151 13.10 -5.31 23.24
N THR A 152 13.61 -6.19 22.40
CA THR A 152 14.94 -6.07 21.81
C THR A 152 14.78 -5.44 20.43
N ARG A 153 15.59 -4.42 20.15
CA ARG A 153 15.58 -3.75 18.87
C ARG A 153 16.86 -4.07 18.12
N ARG A 154 16.74 -4.56 16.91
CA ARG A 154 17.86 -4.91 16.05
C ARG A 154 17.57 -4.62 14.58
N ARG A 155 18.61 -4.55 13.78
CA ARG A 155 18.52 -4.46 12.34
C ARG A 155 18.61 -5.88 11.76
N LEU A 156 17.72 -6.19 10.82
CA LEU A 156 17.76 -7.41 10.02
C LEU A 156 19.00 -7.42 9.12
N THR A 157 19.49 -8.61 8.84
CA THR A 157 20.48 -8.85 7.80
C THR A 157 19.81 -9.09 6.45
N VAL A 158 20.56 -8.99 5.35
CA VAL A 158 20.09 -9.33 4.01
C VAL A 158 19.69 -10.81 3.96
N ASP A 159 20.49 -11.70 4.56
CA ASP A 159 20.24 -13.15 4.54
C ASP A 159 18.95 -13.54 5.28
N GLU A 160 18.65 -12.90 6.42
CA GLU A 160 17.39 -13.12 7.13
C GLU A 160 16.19 -12.79 6.25
N ILE A 161 16.22 -11.64 5.57
CA ILE A 161 15.12 -11.21 4.69
C ILE A 161 15.00 -12.14 3.50
N VAL A 162 16.10 -12.45 2.84
CA VAL A 162 16.10 -13.28 1.62
C VAL A 162 15.63 -14.70 1.94
N SER A 163 16.14 -15.34 2.98
CA SER A 163 15.73 -16.72 3.33
C SER A 163 14.25 -16.81 3.68
N ASP A 164 13.73 -15.82 4.43
CA ASP A 164 12.30 -15.77 4.78
C ASP A 164 11.41 -15.58 3.56
N TYR A 165 11.75 -14.63 2.68
CA TYR A 165 10.97 -14.35 1.47
C TYR A 165 11.10 -15.44 0.40
N VAL A 166 12.24 -16.10 0.25
CA VAL A 166 12.39 -17.26 -0.65
C VAL A 166 11.39 -18.36 -0.23
N SER A 167 11.30 -18.66 1.06
CA SER A 167 10.33 -19.64 1.58
C SER A 167 8.87 -19.21 1.32
N LEU A 168 8.55 -17.94 1.64
CA LEU A 168 7.20 -17.39 1.46
C LEU A 168 6.78 -17.38 -0.01
N LEU A 169 7.62 -16.83 -0.88
CA LEU A 169 7.32 -16.67 -2.30
C LEU A 169 7.24 -18.02 -3.01
N SER A 170 8.11 -18.98 -2.68
CA SER A 170 8.00 -20.35 -3.22
C SER A 170 6.65 -20.99 -2.89
N GLY A 171 6.16 -20.80 -1.66
CA GLY A 171 4.83 -21.29 -1.26
C GLY A 171 3.67 -20.59 -1.96
N LEU A 172 3.76 -19.29 -2.19
CA LEU A 172 2.76 -18.52 -2.93
C LEU A 172 2.74 -18.90 -4.42
N LEU A 173 3.91 -18.96 -5.05
CA LEU A 173 4.05 -19.29 -6.46
C LEU A 173 3.68 -20.73 -6.79
N ALA A 174 3.83 -21.65 -5.85
CA ALA A 174 3.34 -23.02 -6.01
C ALA A 174 1.79 -23.08 -6.10
N ARG A 175 1.08 -22.11 -5.52
CA ARG A 175 -0.39 -22.00 -5.57
C ARG A 175 -0.89 -21.07 -6.67
N ASN A 176 -0.12 -20.07 -7.04
CA ASN A 176 -0.42 -19.10 -8.10
C ASN A 176 0.87 -18.77 -8.86
N SER A 177 1.20 -19.58 -9.86
CA SER A 177 2.43 -19.40 -10.66
C SER A 177 2.44 -18.12 -11.49
N GLY A 178 1.27 -17.55 -11.78
CA GLY A 178 1.12 -16.28 -12.49
C GLY A 178 1.31 -15.05 -11.63
N LEU A 179 1.38 -15.20 -10.29
CA LEU A 179 1.52 -14.09 -9.37
C LEU A 179 2.79 -13.27 -9.65
N LYS A 180 2.63 -11.96 -9.74
CA LYS A 180 3.74 -11.01 -9.80
C LYS A 180 3.90 -10.30 -8.47
N VAL A 181 5.13 -9.98 -8.11
CA VAL A 181 5.46 -9.29 -6.87
C VAL A 181 6.34 -8.08 -7.18
N ILE A 182 5.82 -6.89 -6.95
CA ILE A 182 6.57 -5.65 -7.09
C ILE A 182 7.02 -5.21 -5.71
N PHE A 183 8.31 -5.22 -5.48
CA PHE A 183 8.91 -4.60 -4.30
C PHE A 183 9.24 -3.14 -4.56
N THR A 184 9.13 -2.34 -3.52
CA THR A 184 9.68 -0.99 -3.48
C THR A 184 10.24 -0.71 -2.09
N VAL A 185 11.27 0.13 -2.03
CA VAL A 185 11.78 0.66 -0.76
C VAL A 185 11.16 2.03 -0.54
N SER A 186 10.52 2.21 0.60
CA SER A 186 9.86 3.47 0.95
C SER A 186 10.84 4.64 0.94
N PRO A 187 10.51 5.77 0.28
CA PRO A 187 11.32 6.97 0.30
C PRO A 187 11.29 7.72 1.65
N ILE A 188 10.39 7.35 2.56
CA ILE A 188 10.28 7.98 3.87
C ILE A 188 11.56 7.75 4.69
N ARG A 189 12.06 8.83 5.32
CA ARG A 189 13.27 8.79 6.15
C ARG A 189 12.92 8.46 7.60
N HIS A 190 13.47 7.37 8.13
CA HIS A 190 13.32 7.00 9.54
C HIS A 190 14.44 7.66 10.35
N VAL A 191 14.15 8.80 10.97
CA VAL A 191 15.15 9.66 11.64
C VAL A 191 15.47 9.25 13.07
N ARG A 192 14.72 8.34 13.67
CA ARG A 192 14.89 7.93 15.08
C ARG A 192 16.33 7.47 15.39
N GLU A 193 16.97 6.77 14.47
CA GLU A 193 18.32 6.23 14.60
C GLU A 193 19.40 7.14 13.99
N GLY A 194 18.96 8.27 13.46
CA GLY A 194 19.80 9.18 12.68
C GLY A 194 19.90 8.78 11.19
N MET A 195 20.31 9.72 10.37
CA MET A 195 20.31 9.58 8.91
C MET A 195 21.27 8.48 8.41
N HIS A 196 22.42 8.30 9.06
CA HIS A 196 23.36 7.26 8.68
C HIS A 196 22.78 5.84 8.92
N ALA A 197 22.20 5.60 10.10
CA ALA A 197 21.58 4.32 10.41
C ALA A 197 20.35 4.05 9.54
N ASN A 198 19.58 5.09 9.18
CA ASN A 198 18.53 4.98 8.17
C ASN A 198 19.09 4.54 6.81
N GLN A 199 20.22 5.12 6.37
CA GLN A 199 20.84 4.74 5.08
C GLN A 199 21.30 3.28 5.10
N LEU A 200 21.94 2.83 6.18
CA LEU A 200 22.33 1.44 6.34
C LEU A 200 21.10 0.50 6.34
N SER A 201 20.00 0.94 6.94
CA SER A 201 18.74 0.19 6.93
C SER A 201 18.19 0.06 5.50
N LYS A 202 18.16 1.14 4.72
CA LYS A 202 17.71 1.12 3.32
C LYS A 202 18.61 0.26 2.44
N SER A 203 19.93 0.31 2.64
CA SER A 203 20.88 -0.52 1.90
C SER A 203 20.63 -2.01 2.09
N VAL A 204 20.31 -2.45 3.32
CA VAL A 204 19.91 -3.85 3.58
C VAL A 204 18.67 -4.22 2.80
N LEU A 205 17.66 -3.34 2.74
CA LEU A 205 16.41 -3.60 2.01
C LEU A 205 16.64 -3.70 0.50
N LEU A 206 17.44 -2.79 -0.06
CA LEU A 206 17.79 -2.77 -1.49
C LEU A 206 18.54 -4.04 -1.89
N LEU A 207 19.57 -4.42 -1.14
CA LEU A 207 20.34 -5.65 -1.40
C LEU A 207 19.47 -6.92 -1.26
N ALA A 208 18.55 -6.93 -0.30
CA ALA A 208 17.63 -8.06 -0.15
C ALA A 208 16.68 -8.18 -1.35
N VAL A 209 16.12 -7.08 -1.83
CA VAL A 209 15.23 -7.08 -3.01
C VAL A 209 15.99 -7.49 -4.26
N ASP A 210 17.22 -7.01 -4.48
CA ASP A 210 18.06 -7.41 -5.61
C ASP A 210 18.29 -8.93 -5.64
N ARG A 211 18.60 -9.54 -4.49
CA ARG A 211 18.74 -10.99 -4.39
C ARG A 211 17.43 -11.75 -4.62
N LEU A 212 16.30 -11.20 -4.21
CA LEU A 212 14.99 -11.80 -4.46
C LEU A 212 14.61 -11.73 -5.95
N GLN A 213 14.94 -10.64 -6.65
CA GLN A 213 14.80 -10.55 -8.11
C GLN A 213 15.64 -11.62 -8.82
N THR A 214 16.88 -11.82 -8.36
CA THR A 214 17.76 -12.87 -8.91
C THR A 214 17.20 -14.27 -8.65
N ALA A 215 16.58 -14.51 -7.48
CA ALA A 215 15.99 -15.80 -7.13
C ALA A 215 14.70 -16.11 -7.88
N PHE A 216 13.92 -15.09 -8.27
CA PHE A 216 12.61 -15.21 -8.93
C PHE A 216 12.50 -14.24 -10.13
N PRO A 217 13.32 -14.38 -11.18
CA PRO A 217 13.44 -13.38 -12.25
C PRO A 217 12.14 -13.13 -13.03
N GLU A 218 11.25 -14.13 -13.09
CA GLU A 218 9.99 -14.03 -13.81
C GLU A 218 8.84 -13.46 -12.97
N ASN A 219 8.99 -13.42 -11.64
CA ASN A 219 7.89 -13.12 -10.73
C ASN A 219 8.16 -11.92 -9.81
N VAL A 220 9.43 -11.61 -9.54
CA VAL A 220 9.82 -10.54 -8.59
C VAL A 220 10.44 -9.38 -9.33
N PHE A 221 9.94 -8.18 -9.05
CA PHE A 221 10.33 -6.93 -9.69
C PHE A 221 10.60 -5.86 -8.63
N TYR A 222 11.46 -4.91 -8.96
CA TYR A 222 11.71 -3.72 -8.15
C TYR A 222 11.23 -2.46 -8.86
N PHE A 223 10.44 -1.63 -8.16
CA PHE A 223 10.12 -0.28 -8.62
C PHE A 223 10.88 0.74 -7.77
N PRO A 224 11.70 1.63 -8.37
CA PRO A 224 12.67 2.46 -7.66
C PRO A 224 12.06 3.72 -7.04
N ALA A 225 11.02 3.57 -6.18
CA ALA A 225 10.37 4.70 -5.53
C ALA A 225 11.32 5.47 -4.59
N TYR A 226 12.29 4.77 -3.98
CA TYR A 226 13.30 5.38 -3.11
C TYR A 226 14.21 6.31 -3.91
N GLU A 227 14.72 5.85 -5.02
CA GLU A 227 15.63 6.57 -5.91
C GLU A 227 14.91 7.74 -6.60
N LEU A 228 13.65 7.58 -7.00
CA LEU A 228 12.87 8.67 -7.60
C LEU A 228 12.81 9.89 -6.68
N VAL A 229 12.58 9.68 -5.38
CA VAL A 229 12.49 10.79 -4.42
C VAL A 229 13.87 11.31 -4.03
N LEU A 230 14.87 10.41 -3.80
CA LEU A 230 16.16 10.82 -3.25
C LEU A 230 17.16 11.28 -4.33
N ASP A 231 17.08 10.73 -5.53
CA ASP A 231 18.06 11.00 -6.59
C ASP A 231 17.49 11.87 -7.71
N GLU A 232 16.24 11.63 -8.15
CA GLU A 232 15.64 12.42 -9.22
C GLU A 232 15.08 13.76 -8.70
N LEU A 233 14.31 13.74 -7.59
CA LEU A 233 13.69 14.95 -7.05
C LEU A 233 14.61 15.82 -6.19
N ARG A 234 15.52 15.27 -5.43
CA ARG A 234 16.65 15.90 -4.69
C ARG A 234 16.43 17.26 -4.02
N ASP A 235 15.20 17.66 -3.73
CA ASP A 235 14.92 18.98 -3.20
C ASP A 235 13.93 18.90 -2.04
N TYR A 236 14.12 19.71 -0.98
CA TYR A 236 13.24 19.73 0.19
C TYR A 236 11.80 20.14 -0.12
N ARG A 237 11.53 20.87 -1.21
CA ARG A 237 10.16 21.17 -1.66
C ARG A 237 9.33 19.94 -1.99
N PHE A 238 9.97 18.78 -2.20
CA PHE A 238 9.32 17.50 -2.42
C PHE A 238 9.06 16.71 -1.14
N TYR A 239 9.35 17.29 0.03
CA TYR A 239 9.04 16.73 1.34
C TYR A 239 7.88 17.48 1.97
N ALA A 240 7.15 16.79 2.86
CA ALA A 240 6.14 17.40 3.72
C ALA A 240 6.78 18.30 4.78
N GLU A 241 5.98 18.99 5.61
CA GLU A 241 6.46 19.90 6.64
C GLU A 241 7.46 19.28 7.64
N ASP A 242 7.38 17.97 7.86
CA ASP A 242 8.28 17.23 8.74
C ASP A 242 9.65 16.91 8.11
N MET A 243 9.85 17.24 6.85
CA MET A 243 11.11 17.04 6.08
C MET A 243 11.56 15.57 5.96
N VAL A 244 10.67 14.62 6.22
CA VAL A 244 10.96 13.16 6.16
C VAL A 244 9.97 12.37 5.32
N HIS A 245 8.71 12.82 5.28
CA HIS A 245 7.71 12.23 4.38
C HIS A 245 7.74 12.96 3.03
N PRO A 246 7.59 12.23 1.90
CA PRO A 246 7.36 12.85 0.60
C PRO A 246 6.09 13.73 0.65
N SER A 247 6.15 14.89 -0.01
CA SER A 247 4.98 15.74 -0.20
C SER A 247 3.96 15.06 -1.13
N GLU A 248 2.74 15.59 -1.17
CA GLU A 248 1.71 15.11 -2.11
C GLU A 248 2.17 15.25 -3.58
N MET A 249 2.93 16.31 -3.89
CA MET A 249 3.53 16.49 -5.22
C MET A 249 4.53 15.38 -5.55
N ALA A 250 5.41 15.04 -4.62
CA ALA A 250 6.35 13.94 -4.81
C ALA A 250 5.64 12.58 -4.95
N ALA A 251 4.62 12.34 -4.14
CA ALA A 251 3.82 11.12 -4.23
C ALA A 251 3.07 11.03 -5.59
N GLN A 252 2.57 12.16 -6.09
CA GLN A 252 1.95 12.24 -7.42
C GLN A 252 2.97 11.96 -8.52
N TYR A 253 4.17 12.51 -8.42
CA TYR A 253 5.24 12.24 -9.37
C TYR A 253 5.61 10.76 -9.42
N VAL A 254 5.79 10.11 -8.25
CA VAL A 254 6.07 8.67 -8.18
C VAL A 254 4.94 7.84 -8.78
N TRP A 255 3.68 8.23 -8.57
CA TRP A 255 2.51 7.60 -9.19
C TRP A 255 2.54 7.70 -10.72
N GLU A 256 2.86 8.87 -11.26
CA GLU A 256 2.97 9.09 -12.72
C GLU A 256 4.09 8.24 -13.33
N ARG A 257 5.24 8.18 -12.65
CA ARG A 257 6.36 7.33 -13.07
C ARG A 257 6.00 5.84 -13.03
N PHE A 258 5.30 5.39 -11.97
CA PHE A 258 4.78 4.02 -11.87
C PHE A 258 3.78 3.73 -12.98
N SER A 259 2.82 4.62 -13.18
CA SER A 259 1.78 4.49 -14.19
C SER A 259 2.33 4.36 -15.61
N SER A 260 3.39 5.11 -15.92
CA SER A 260 4.01 5.12 -17.26
C SER A 260 4.63 3.79 -17.66
N VAL A 261 5.00 2.93 -16.69
CA VAL A 261 5.66 1.63 -16.96
C VAL A 261 4.81 0.42 -16.62
N CYS A 262 3.80 0.57 -15.74
CA CYS A 262 2.94 -0.53 -15.31
C CYS A 262 1.57 -0.54 -15.97
N PHE A 263 1.09 0.56 -16.56
CA PHE A 263 -0.27 0.62 -17.07
C PHE A 263 -0.32 0.66 -18.60
N PRO A 264 -1.10 -0.23 -19.23
CA PRO A 264 -1.35 -0.15 -20.67
C PRO A 264 -2.21 1.06 -21.02
N ALA A 265 -2.22 1.47 -22.28
CA ALA A 265 -2.92 2.65 -22.77
C ALA A 265 -4.43 2.67 -22.44
N GLU A 266 -5.09 1.51 -22.41
CA GLU A 266 -6.50 1.41 -22.03
C GLU A 266 -6.69 1.75 -20.54
N THR A 267 -5.84 1.21 -19.66
CA THR A 267 -5.84 1.50 -18.22
C THR A 267 -5.62 2.99 -17.97
N LEU A 268 -4.64 3.61 -18.63
CA LEU A 268 -4.39 5.05 -18.51
C LEU A 268 -5.59 5.90 -18.93
N ARG A 269 -6.30 5.50 -19.98
CA ARG A 269 -7.53 6.18 -20.41
C ARG A 269 -8.65 6.08 -19.37
N ILE A 270 -8.83 4.91 -18.76
CA ILE A 270 -9.84 4.72 -17.70
C ILE A 270 -9.49 5.58 -16.48
N ILE A 271 -8.21 5.66 -16.11
CA ILE A 271 -7.73 6.52 -15.02
C ILE A 271 -8.07 7.99 -15.31
N GLU A 272 -7.73 8.48 -16.50
CA GLU A 272 -8.00 9.85 -16.90
C GLU A 272 -9.51 10.18 -16.86
N GLU A 273 -10.35 9.29 -17.38
CA GLU A 273 -11.80 9.48 -17.34
C GLU A 273 -12.36 9.46 -15.92
N SER A 274 -11.85 8.57 -15.06
CA SER A 274 -12.23 8.49 -13.64
C SER A 274 -11.79 9.75 -12.87
N GLU A 275 -10.60 10.24 -13.15
CA GLU A 275 -10.08 11.47 -12.53
C GLU A 275 -10.89 12.71 -12.98
N ASN A 276 -11.29 12.77 -14.23
CA ASN A 276 -12.15 13.85 -14.73
C ASN A 276 -13.52 13.86 -14.03
N ILE A 277 -14.11 12.69 -13.74
CA ILE A 277 -15.34 12.58 -12.95
C ILE A 277 -15.09 13.08 -11.52
N ARG A 278 -14.00 12.63 -10.88
CA ARG A 278 -13.63 13.04 -9.52
C ARG A 278 -13.41 14.54 -9.41
N ARG A 279 -12.66 15.14 -10.33
CA ARG A 279 -12.42 16.60 -10.38
C ARG A 279 -13.71 17.37 -10.57
N ALA A 280 -14.59 16.91 -11.45
CA ALA A 280 -15.90 17.53 -11.66
C ALA A 280 -16.76 17.52 -10.39
N LEU A 281 -16.76 16.39 -9.65
CA LEU A 281 -17.47 16.27 -8.38
C LEU A 281 -16.82 17.04 -7.22
N ALA A 282 -15.50 17.27 -7.27
CA ALA A 282 -14.80 18.08 -6.26
C ALA A 282 -15.11 19.58 -6.39
N HIS A 283 -15.59 20.03 -7.57
CA HIS A 283 -15.97 21.43 -7.78
C HIS A 283 -17.16 21.81 -6.89
N LYS A 284 -16.99 22.91 -6.14
CA LYS A 284 -18.06 23.50 -5.29
C LYS A 284 -18.79 24.55 -6.11
N PRO A 285 -20.10 24.36 -6.39
CA PRO A 285 -20.87 25.35 -7.14
C PRO A 285 -21.15 26.59 -6.27
N PHE A 286 -21.24 27.76 -6.90
CA PHE A 286 -21.70 28.97 -6.21
C PHE A 286 -23.21 28.90 -5.90
N HIS A 287 -24.00 28.22 -6.74
CA HIS A 287 -25.45 28.07 -6.61
C HIS A 287 -25.81 26.59 -6.72
N PRO A 288 -25.79 25.81 -5.60
CA PRO A 288 -26.02 24.37 -5.62
C PRO A 288 -27.45 23.98 -6.09
N ASP A 289 -28.42 24.89 -5.91
CA ASP A 289 -29.82 24.63 -6.29
C ASP A 289 -30.16 25.02 -7.75
N SER A 290 -29.18 25.53 -8.49
CA SER A 290 -29.43 26.00 -9.88
C SER A 290 -29.71 24.83 -10.83
N GLU A 291 -30.62 25.06 -11.81
CA GLU A 291 -30.92 24.10 -12.87
C GLU A 291 -29.68 23.79 -13.74
N GLU A 292 -28.74 24.74 -13.82
CA GLU A 292 -27.47 24.55 -14.51
C GLU A 292 -26.60 23.49 -13.78
N TYR A 293 -26.51 23.58 -12.45
CA TYR A 293 -25.76 22.61 -11.65
C TYR A 293 -26.42 21.23 -11.65
N LYS A 294 -27.76 21.16 -11.62
CA LYS A 294 -28.48 19.88 -11.75
C LYS A 294 -28.24 19.23 -13.11
N ARG A 295 -28.24 19.99 -14.20
CA ARG A 295 -27.86 19.49 -15.53
C ARG A 295 -26.42 19.00 -15.59
N PHE A 296 -25.48 19.73 -14.98
CA PHE A 296 -24.08 19.31 -14.87
C PHE A 296 -23.95 17.97 -14.15
N LEU A 297 -24.61 17.78 -12.99
CA LEU A 297 -24.62 16.51 -12.27
C LEU A 297 -25.22 15.37 -13.10
N GLY A 298 -26.31 15.66 -13.83
CA GLY A 298 -26.91 14.69 -14.76
C GLY A 298 -25.94 14.23 -15.86
N GLN A 299 -25.12 15.14 -16.40
CA GLN A 299 -24.08 14.77 -17.37
C GLN A 299 -22.98 13.88 -16.74
N ILE A 300 -22.63 14.10 -15.49
CA ILE A 300 -21.67 13.23 -14.77
C ILE A 300 -22.26 11.83 -14.64
N VAL A 301 -23.54 11.70 -14.23
CA VAL A 301 -24.22 10.39 -14.14
C VAL A 301 -24.18 9.68 -15.48
N LEU A 302 -24.55 10.36 -16.58
CA LEU A 302 -24.49 9.78 -17.93
C LEU A 302 -23.08 9.33 -18.34
N LYS A 303 -22.07 10.09 -17.94
CA LYS A 303 -20.68 9.70 -18.18
C LYS A 303 -20.30 8.43 -17.41
N ILE A 304 -20.69 8.33 -16.13
CA ILE A 304 -20.52 7.12 -15.31
C ILE A 304 -21.24 5.93 -15.95
N ASP A 305 -22.48 6.11 -16.43
CA ASP A 305 -23.27 5.05 -17.08
C ASP A 305 -22.61 4.52 -18.34
N ARG A 306 -22.03 5.41 -19.17
CA ARG A 306 -21.25 5.00 -20.35
C ARG A 306 -19.99 4.21 -19.98
N LEU A 307 -19.26 4.66 -18.95
CA LEU A 307 -18.07 3.94 -18.48
C LEU A 307 -18.44 2.57 -17.92
N ASN A 308 -19.47 2.47 -17.09
CA ASN A 308 -19.92 1.18 -16.55
C ASN A 308 -20.51 0.27 -17.63
N GLY A 309 -21.16 0.82 -18.68
CA GLY A 309 -21.61 0.03 -19.82
C GLY A 309 -20.45 -0.59 -20.59
N LYS A 310 -19.31 0.11 -20.69
CA LYS A 310 -18.10 -0.38 -21.35
C LYS A 310 -17.22 -1.23 -20.43
N TYR A 311 -17.14 -0.88 -19.15
CA TYR A 311 -16.29 -1.48 -18.13
C TYR A 311 -17.12 -1.81 -16.88
N PRO A 312 -17.91 -2.92 -16.88
CA PRO A 312 -18.85 -3.26 -15.81
C PRO A 312 -18.19 -3.54 -14.44
N TYR A 313 -16.89 -3.79 -14.44
CA TYR A 313 -16.08 -4.07 -13.25
C TYR A 313 -15.63 -2.80 -12.50
N LEU A 314 -15.84 -1.60 -13.06
CA LEU A 314 -15.49 -0.35 -12.37
C LEU A 314 -16.55 0.04 -11.35
N ASP A 315 -16.12 0.35 -10.13
CA ASP A 315 -17.02 0.80 -9.06
C ASP A 315 -17.09 2.34 -9.00
N PHE A 316 -18.24 2.88 -9.41
CA PHE A 316 -18.60 4.30 -9.29
C PHE A 316 -19.78 4.53 -8.34
N GLN A 317 -20.06 3.60 -7.42
CA GLN A 317 -21.21 3.72 -6.54
C GLN A 317 -21.14 5.00 -5.69
N LYS A 318 -19.99 5.32 -5.13
CA LYS A 318 -19.78 6.53 -4.32
C LYS A 318 -20.05 7.82 -5.09
N GLU A 319 -19.57 7.90 -6.33
CA GLU A 319 -19.78 9.05 -7.21
C GLU A 319 -21.25 9.19 -7.59
N ARG A 320 -21.94 8.08 -7.88
CA ARG A 320 -23.39 8.08 -8.14
C ARG A 320 -24.19 8.53 -6.94
N GLU A 321 -23.90 8.00 -5.75
CA GLU A 321 -24.56 8.39 -4.51
C GLU A 321 -24.38 9.89 -4.24
N LEU A 322 -23.17 10.41 -4.44
CA LEU A 322 -22.88 11.84 -4.28
C LEU A 322 -23.68 12.70 -5.26
N CYS A 323 -23.77 12.29 -6.53
CA CYS A 323 -24.64 12.96 -7.52
C CYS A 323 -26.11 12.95 -7.08
N HIS A 324 -26.61 11.80 -6.65
CA HIS A 324 -28.00 11.65 -6.21
C HIS A 324 -28.33 12.49 -4.97
N ILE A 325 -27.42 12.55 -3.98
CA ILE A 325 -27.56 13.39 -2.80
C ILE A 325 -27.64 14.86 -3.21
N ARG A 326 -26.75 15.31 -4.10
CA ARG A 326 -26.70 16.71 -4.56
C ARG A 326 -27.87 17.09 -5.50
N LEU A 327 -28.47 16.14 -6.20
CA LEU A 327 -29.64 16.36 -7.03
C LEU A 327 -30.94 16.50 -6.22
N LYS A 328 -30.96 16.05 -4.97
CA LYS A 328 -32.13 16.13 -4.08
C LYS A 328 -32.20 17.43 -3.27
N ILE A 329 -31.15 18.21 -3.31
CA ILE A 329 -31.11 19.54 -2.70
C ILE A 329 -31.62 20.56 -3.68
#